data_84c2c7482834123abab9789a716e6136
#
_entry.id   84c2c7482834123abab9789a716e6136
#
_cell.length_a   1.000
_cell.length_b   1.000
_cell.length_c   1.000
_cell.angle_alpha   90.00
_cell.angle_beta   90.00
_cell.angle_gamma   90.00
#
_symmetry.space_group_name_H-M   'P 1'
#
loop_
_entity.id
_entity.type
_entity.pdbx_description
1 polymer ?
#
loop_
_entity_poly.entity_id
_entity_poly.type
_entity_poly.pdbx_seq_one_letter_code
_entity_poly.pdbx_strand_id
1 'polypeptide(L)'
;MATQVPAVQAPGIRLHFPAILIATIAGFLLEAGWYSSFKAIWLEGIGRTEEWLKQNSPNLALQYFVALVCTAVVATALSWVIQLTGRHTFFRGIWVGAILGLGFVLPIFGLEYIFEVRTFGLLAVNAGFWVVGLMLMGAIVGAWKKKG
;
A
#
# COMPACT_ATOMS: atom_id res chain seq x y z
N MET A 1 29.05 -33.34 -26.08
CA MET A 1 28.94 -32.95 -24.66
C MET A 1 27.83 -31.94 -24.54
N ALA A 2 26.67 -32.33 -24.01
CA ALA A 2 25.57 -31.40 -23.77
C ALA A 2 25.86 -30.68 -22.46
N THR A 3 26.08 -29.37 -22.53
CA THR A 3 26.24 -28.50 -21.35
C THR A 3 24.91 -28.42 -20.66
N GLN A 4 24.74 -29.12 -19.52
CA GLN A 4 23.54 -28.97 -18.70
C GLN A 4 23.55 -27.55 -18.11
N VAL A 5 22.63 -26.72 -18.56
CA VAL A 5 22.34 -25.43 -17.93
C VAL A 5 21.75 -25.73 -16.55
N PRO A 6 22.38 -25.27 -15.45
CA PRO A 6 21.83 -25.51 -14.12
C PRO A 6 20.44 -24.87 -14.03
N ALA A 7 19.45 -25.66 -13.60
CA ALA A 7 18.11 -25.16 -13.37
C ALA A 7 18.17 -24.06 -12.32
N VAL A 8 17.77 -22.84 -12.69
CA VAL A 8 17.62 -21.72 -11.75
C VAL A 8 16.49 -22.09 -10.80
N GLN A 9 16.87 -22.50 -9.58
CA GLN A 9 15.87 -22.75 -8.54
C GLN A 9 15.23 -21.41 -8.15
N ALA A 10 13.95 -21.29 -8.37
CA ALA A 10 13.18 -20.14 -7.90
C ALA A 10 13.34 -20.02 -6.37
N PRO A 11 13.65 -18.84 -5.84
CA PRO A 11 13.80 -18.66 -4.40
C PRO A 11 12.49 -19.04 -3.69
N GLY A 12 12.56 -19.97 -2.74
CA GLY A 12 11.39 -20.36 -1.94
C GLY A 12 10.82 -19.15 -1.20
N ILE A 13 9.61 -18.74 -1.56
CA ILE A 13 8.92 -17.60 -0.94
C ILE A 13 8.47 -18.03 0.46
N ARG A 14 8.96 -17.35 1.50
CA ARG A 14 8.54 -17.54 2.88
C ARG A 14 8.01 -16.23 3.43
N LEU A 15 6.68 -16.13 3.55
CA LEU A 15 6.03 -14.97 4.14
C LEU A 15 6.32 -14.88 5.64
N HIS A 16 6.74 -13.69 6.09
CA HIS A 16 6.98 -13.40 7.50
C HIS A 16 5.74 -12.75 8.12
N PHE A 17 4.83 -13.54 8.66
CA PHE A 17 3.57 -13.06 9.24
C PHE A 17 3.73 -11.93 10.27
N PRO A 18 4.72 -11.96 11.21
CA PRO A 18 4.90 -10.83 12.13
C PRO A 18 5.25 -9.50 11.42
N ALA A 19 6.08 -9.56 10.37
CA ALA A 19 6.42 -8.36 9.59
C ALA A 19 5.21 -7.82 8.84
N ILE A 20 4.40 -8.70 8.26
CA ILE A 20 3.16 -8.34 7.57
C ILE A 20 2.17 -7.72 8.55
N LEU A 21 2.00 -8.29 9.74
CA LEU A 21 1.12 -7.76 10.77
C LEU A 21 1.54 -6.34 11.20
N ILE A 22 2.83 -6.13 11.48
CA ILE A 22 3.35 -4.82 11.87
C ILE A 22 3.20 -3.82 10.73
N ALA A 23 3.49 -4.22 9.49
CA ALA A 23 3.30 -3.38 8.30
C ALA A 23 1.82 -3.00 8.12
N THR A 24 0.90 -3.95 8.32
CA THR A 24 -0.55 -3.70 8.27
C THR A 24 -0.98 -2.68 9.31
N ILE A 25 -0.55 -2.86 10.56
CA ILE A 25 -0.88 -1.92 11.64
C ILE A 25 -0.31 -0.52 11.33
N ALA A 26 0.96 -0.44 10.91
CA ALA A 26 1.58 0.83 10.57
C ALA A 26 0.88 1.52 9.38
N GLY A 27 0.51 0.77 8.34
CA GLY A 27 -0.25 1.29 7.20
C GLY A 27 -1.64 1.81 7.61
N PHE A 28 -2.35 1.06 8.44
CA PHE A 28 -3.67 1.46 8.96
C PHE A 28 -3.61 2.72 9.85
N LEU A 29 -2.58 2.82 10.71
CA LEU A 29 -2.38 4.03 11.52
C LEU A 29 -1.99 5.24 10.66
N LEU A 30 -1.15 5.04 9.64
CA LEU A 30 -0.84 6.07 8.66
C LEU A 30 -2.11 6.55 7.95
N GLU A 31 -3.00 5.63 7.53
CA GLU A 31 -4.27 5.95 6.87
C GLU A 31 -5.12 6.86 7.74
N ALA A 32 -5.31 6.49 9.01
CA ALA A 32 -6.08 7.29 9.96
C ALA A 32 -5.51 8.71 10.13
N GLY A 33 -4.18 8.82 10.30
CA GLY A 33 -3.49 10.11 10.43
C GLY A 33 -3.54 10.94 9.14
N TRP A 34 -3.33 10.31 8.00
CA TRP A 34 -3.31 10.96 6.69
C TRP A 34 -4.66 11.57 6.34
N TYR A 35 -5.73 10.78 6.37
CA TYR A 35 -7.07 11.27 6.02
C TYR A 35 -7.63 12.24 7.07
N SER A 36 -7.23 12.14 8.32
CA SER A 36 -7.55 13.17 9.33
C SER A 36 -6.87 14.50 9.01
N SER A 37 -5.60 14.46 8.58
CA SER A 37 -4.82 15.67 8.25
C SER A 37 -5.30 16.35 6.97
N PHE A 38 -5.68 15.59 5.97
CA PHE A 38 -6.10 16.08 4.65
C PHE A 38 -7.62 16.04 4.44
N LYS A 39 -8.40 15.93 5.51
CA LYS A 39 -9.84 15.75 5.50
C LYS A 39 -10.59 16.79 4.65
N ALA A 40 -10.22 18.07 4.77
CA ALA A 40 -10.87 19.15 4.03
C ALA A 40 -10.71 18.98 2.51
N ILE A 41 -9.48 18.73 2.04
CA ILE A 41 -9.17 18.53 0.62
C ILE A 41 -9.86 17.26 0.09
N TRP A 42 -9.90 16.22 0.91
CA TRP A 42 -10.55 14.96 0.56
C TRP A 42 -12.07 15.13 0.41
N LEU A 43 -12.75 15.79 1.38
CA LEU A 43 -14.19 16.06 1.34
C LEU A 43 -14.57 16.92 0.14
N GLU A 44 -13.81 17.98 -0.13
CA GLU A 44 -13.98 18.82 -1.32
C GLU A 44 -13.88 17.98 -2.60
N GLY A 45 -12.83 17.14 -2.68
CA GLY A 45 -12.56 16.32 -3.86
C GLY A 45 -13.62 15.26 -4.15
N ILE A 46 -14.25 14.66 -3.13
CA ILE A 46 -15.36 13.72 -3.30
C ILE A 46 -16.72 14.42 -3.46
N GLY A 47 -16.78 15.74 -3.26
CA GLY A 47 -18.02 16.53 -3.36
C GLY A 47 -19.06 16.14 -2.30
N ARG A 48 -18.64 15.85 -1.06
CA ARG A 48 -19.52 15.44 0.04
C ARG A 48 -19.19 16.21 1.32
N THR A 49 -20.18 16.37 2.17
CA THR A 49 -20.00 16.92 3.51
C THR A 49 -19.80 15.81 4.55
N GLU A 50 -19.29 16.17 5.71
CA GLU A 50 -19.14 15.23 6.82
C GLU A 50 -20.49 14.70 7.32
N GLU A 51 -21.52 15.57 7.35
CA GLU A 51 -22.89 15.20 7.71
C GLU A 51 -23.47 14.17 6.75
N TRP A 52 -23.26 14.38 5.43
CA TRP A 52 -23.70 13.42 4.42
C TRP A 52 -23.04 12.07 4.63
N LEU A 53 -21.72 12.04 4.92
CA LEU A 53 -21.00 10.80 5.19
C LEU A 53 -21.54 10.08 6.42
N LYS A 54 -21.80 10.80 7.52
CA LYS A 54 -22.37 10.22 8.75
C LYS A 54 -23.72 9.56 8.52
N GLN A 55 -24.53 10.13 7.63
CA GLN A 55 -25.88 9.62 7.34
C GLN A 55 -25.89 8.45 6.33
N ASN A 56 -24.94 8.43 5.41
CA ASN A 56 -24.96 7.50 4.25
C ASN A 56 -23.85 6.46 4.27
N SER A 57 -22.87 6.59 5.16
CA SER A 57 -21.77 5.62 5.25
C SER A 57 -22.22 4.33 5.94
N PRO A 58 -21.62 3.19 5.59
CA PRO A 58 -21.77 1.95 6.34
C PRO A 58 -21.38 2.13 7.81
N ASN A 59 -21.73 1.14 8.64
CA ASN A 59 -21.30 1.08 10.03
C ASN A 59 -19.77 1.29 10.13
N LEU A 60 -19.34 2.13 11.07
CA LEU A 60 -17.94 2.51 11.26
C LEU A 60 -17.03 1.30 11.51
N ALA A 61 -17.52 0.30 12.25
CA ALA A 61 -16.78 -0.92 12.50
C ALA A 61 -16.51 -1.71 11.20
N LEU A 62 -17.50 -1.75 10.29
CA LEU A 62 -17.35 -2.39 8.99
C LEU A 62 -16.33 -1.64 8.12
N GLN A 63 -16.35 -0.30 8.13
CA GLN A 63 -15.39 0.50 7.38
C GLN A 63 -13.96 0.22 7.83
N TYR A 64 -13.70 0.23 9.14
CA TYR A 64 -12.38 -0.07 9.70
C TYR A 64 -11.95 -1.51 9.46
N PHE A 65 -12.88 -2.46 9.54
CA PHE A 65 -12.59 -3.85 9.23
C PHE A 65 -12.16 -4.03 7.76
N VAL A 66 -12.89 -3.44 6.82
CA VAL A 66 -12.55 -3.49 5.39
C VAL A 66 -11.21 -2.80 5.13
N ALA A 67 -10.97 -1.62 5.70
CA ALA A 67 -9.70 -0.92 5.56
C ALA A 67 -8.53 -1.78 6.07
N LEU A 68 -8.68 -2.39 7.25
CA LEU A 68 -7.66 -3.26 7.83
C LEU A 68 -7.38 -4.48 6.94
N VAL A 69 -8.43 -5.14 6.43
CA VAL A 69 -8.30 -6.30 5.52
C VAL A 69 -7.60 -5.90 4.22
N CYS A 70 -8.00 -4.78 3.60
CA CYS A 70 -7.37 -4.28 2.38
C CYS A 70 -5.89 -3.96 2.61
N THR A 71 -5.57 -3.28 3.71
CA THR A 71 -4.18 -2.97 4.07
C THR A 71 -3.35 -4.23 4.32
N ALA A 72 -3.94 -5.27 4.94
CA ALA A 72 -3.28 -6.56 5.14
C ALA A 72 -2.99 -7.29 3.81
N VAL A 73 -3.94 -7.25 2.88
CA VAL A 73 -3.75 -7.80 1.52
C VAL A 73 -2.60 -7.08 0.81
N VAL A 74 -2.57 -5.75 0.85
CA VAL A 74 -1.50 -4.95 0.25
C VAL A 74 -0.15 -5.25 0.90
N ALA A 75 -0.07 -5.31 2.24
CA ALA A 75 1.16 -5.64 2.96
C ALA A 75 1.67 -7.05 2.61
N THR A 76 0.76 -8.01 2.44
CA THR A 76 1.09 -9.39 2.05
C THR A 76 1.64 -9.45 0.62
N ALA A 77 0.97 -8.81 -0.32
CA ALA A 77 1.41 -8.73 -1.71
C ALA A 77 2.77 -8.03 -1.83
N LEU A 78 2.96 -6.93 -1.11
CA LEU A 78 4.21 -6.20 -1.05
C LEU A 78 5.36 -7.05 -0.47
N SER A 79 5.07 -7.82 0.59
CA SER A 79 6.02 -8.78 1.16
C SER A 79 6.44 -9.82 0.13
N TRP A 80 5.51 -10.32 -0.64
CA TRP A 80 5.77 -11.28 -1.71
C TRP A 80 6.65 -10.67 -2.81
N VAL A 81 6.30 -9.49 -3.32
CA VAL A 81 7.06 -8.79 -4.37
C VAL A 81 8.50 -8.50 -3.90
N ILE A 82 8.69 -8.02 -2.66
CA ILE A 82 10.03 -7.77 -2.11
C ILE A 82 10.87 -9.07 -2.09
N GLN A 83 10.25 -10.21 -1.74
CA GLN A 83 10.95 -11.49 -1.74
C GLN A 83 11.41 -11.91 -3.14
N LEU A 84 10.62 -11.65 -4.17
CA LEU A 84 11.00 -11.93 -5.56
C LEU A 84 12.24 -11.13 -6.01
N THR A 85 12.57 -10.01 -5.37
CA THR A 85 13.79 -9.25 -5.67
C THR A 85 15.06 -9.87 -5.11
N GLY A 86 14.97 -10.95 -4.33
CA GLY A 86 16.10 -11.71 -3.76
C GLY A 86 16.88 -11.00 -2.64
N ARG A 87 16.57 -9.74 -2.34
CA ARG A 87 17.27 -8.96 -1.30
C ARG A 87 16.27 -8.34 -0.34
N HIS A 88 16.46 -8.62 0.97
CA HIS A 88 15.65 -8.09 2.06
C HIS A 88 16.44 -7.01 2.80
N THR A 89 16.19 -5.75 2.49
CA THR A 89 16.75 -4.61 3.22
C THR A 89 15.68 -3.52 3.36
N PHE A 90 15.81 -2.71 4.40
CA PHE A 90 14.98 -1.54 4.63
C PHE A 90 14.86 -0.64 3.39
N PHE A 91 15.98 -0.24 2.81
CA PHE A 91 16.00 0.62 1.62
C PHE A 91 15.41 -0.06 0.39
N ARG A 92 15.63 -1.36 0.22
CA ARG A 92 15.02 -2.11 -0.89
C ARG A 92 13.50 -2.13 -0.78
N GLY A 93 12.98 -2.29 0.43
CA GLY A 93 11.56 -2.22 0.70
C GLY A 93 10.95 -0.85 0.33
N ILE A 94 11.62 0.25 0.72
CA ILE A 94 11.20 1.60 0.33
C ILE A 94 11.16 1.75 -1.20
N TRP A 95 12.22 1.35 -1.90
CA TRP A 95 12.29 1.46 -3.35
C TRP A 95 11.22 0.64 -4.07
N VAL A 96 10.98 -0.60 -3.64
CA VAL A 96 9.91 -1.43 -4.20
C VAL A 96 8.55 -0.76 -3.96
N GLY A 97 8.29 -0.27 -2.74
CA GLY A 97 7.09 0.48 -2.42
C GLY A 97 6.91 1.73 -3.27
N ALA A 98 7.98 2.51 -3.47
CA ALA A 98 7.99 3.70 -4.32
C ALA A 98 7.69 3.37 -5.79
N ILE A 99 8.32 2.32 -6.34
CA ILE A 99 8.09 1.88 -7.72
C ILE A 99 6.63 1.45 -7.91
N LEU A 100 6.07 0.68 -6.97
CA LEU A 100 4.67 0.25 -7.04
C LEU A 100 3.71 1.43 -6.89
N GLY A 101 3.98 2.34 -5.96
CA GLY A 101 3.15 3.53 -5.75
C GLY A 101 3.17 4.49 -6.94
N LEU A 102 4.36 4.84 -7.42
CA LEU A 102 4.51 5.79 -8.53
C LEU A 102 4.23 5.15 -9.89
N GLY A 103 4.54 3.87 -10.07
CA GLY A 103 4.41 3.18 -11.36
C GLY A 103 3.04 2.54 -11.60
N PHE A 104 2.29 2.21 -10.56
CA PHE A 104 0.96 1.59 -10.69
C PHE A 104 -0.13 2.44 -10.06
N VAL A 105 -0.02 2.78 -8.77
CA VAL A 105 -1.11 3.43 -8.05
C VAL A 105 -1.38 4.83 -8.59
N LEU A 106 -0.34 5.67 -8.70
CA LEU A 106 -0.50 7.03 -9.17
C LEU A 106 -1.08 7.12 -10.59
N PRO A 107 -0.59 6.37 -11.59
CA PRO A 107 -1.19 6.42 -12.94
C PRO A 107 -2.58 5.81 -13.01
N ILE A 108 -2.91 4.80 -12.20
CA ILE A 108 -4.27 4.24 -12.15
C ILE A 108 -5.25 5.28 -11.62
N PHE A 109 -4.98 5.89 -10.46
CA PHE A 109 -5.83 6.98 -9.96
C PHE A 109 -5.85 8.19 -10.90
N GLY A 110 -4.73 8.52 -11.52
CA GLY A 110 -4.65 9.61 -12.50
C GLY A 110 -5.57 9.38 -13.69
N LEU A 111 -5.58 8.15 -14.23
CA LEU A 111 -6.45 7.77 -15.32
C LEU A 111 -7.93 7.85 -14.91
N GLU A 112 -8.30 7.25 -13.79
CA GLU A 112 -9.70 7.28 -13.31
C GLU A 112 -10.16 8.71 -13.08
N TYR A 113 -9.38 9.51 -12.35
CA TYR A 113 -9.79 10.84 -11.93
C TYR A 113 -9.88 11.86 -13.06
N ILE A 114 -9.09 11.70 -14.14
CA ILE A 114 -9.24 12.58 -15.32
C ILE A 114 -10.57 12.32 -16.03
N PHE A 115 -11.00 11.06 -16.14
CA PHE A 115 -12.29 10.71 -16.76
C PHE A 115 -13.48 11.01 -15.85
N GLU A 116 -13.32 10.89 -14.53
CA GLU A 116 -14.35 11.25 -13.55
C GLU A 116 -14.42 12.75 -13.25
N VAL A 117 -13.55 13.57 -13.86
CA VAL A 117 -13.45 15.02 -13.63
C VAL A 117 -13.24 15.33 -12.12
N ARG A 118 -12.41 14.53 -11.45
CA ARG A 118 -12.06 14.74 -10.04
C ARG A 118 -10.99 15.81 -9.89
N THR A 119 -10.90 16.39 -8.70
CA THR A 119 -9.91 17.43 -8.40
C THR A 119 -8.50 16.84 -8.29
N PHE A 120 -7.50 17.64 -8.67
CA PHE A 120 -6.09 17.30 -8.46
C PHE A 120 -5.76 17.11 -6.96
N GLY A 121 -6.43 17.89 -6.09
CA GLY A 121 -6.30 17.72 -4.64
C GLY A 121 -6.68 16.32 -4.16
N LEU A 122 -7.79 15.76 -4.67
CA LEU A 122 -8.20 14.39 -4.35
C LEU A 122 -7.17 13.36 -4.84
N LEU A 123 -6.63 13.54 -6.05
CA LEU A 123 -5.56 12.70 -6.57
C LEU A 123 -4.33 12.73 -5.66
N ALA A 124 -3.90 13.93 -5.25
CA ALA A 124 -2.74 14.09 -4.38
C ALA A 124 -2.95 13.41 -3.01
N VAL A 125 -4.15 13.53 -2.44
CA VAL A 125 -4.47 12.87 -1.16
C VAL A 125 -4.50 11.36 -1.30
N ASN A 126 -5.24 10.81 -2.26
CA ASN A 126 -5.44 9.36 -2.35
C ASN A 126 -4.21 8.63 -2.91
N ALA A 127 -3.65 9.08 -4.02
CA ALA A 127 -2.45 8.46 -4.58
C ALA A 127 -1.22 8.72 -3.68
N GLY A 128 -1.10 9.91 -3.10
CA GLY A 128 -0.04 10.26 -2.15
C GLY A 128 -0.04 9.35 -0.93
N PHE A 129 -1.20 9.08 -0.34
CA PHE A 129 -1.33 8.10 0.75
C PHE A 129 -0.74 6.74 0.37
N TRP A 130 -1.14 6.20 -0.78
CA TRP A 130 -0.67 4.88 -1.19
C TRP A 130 0.81 4.84 -1.53
N VAL A 131 1.36 5.90 -2.14
CA VAL A 131 2.82 6.00 -2.39
C VAL A 131 3.59 5.95 -1.06
N VAL A 132 3.23 6.80 -0.11
CA VAL A 132 3.88 6.85 1.21
C VAL A 132 3.62 5.57 2.01
N GLY A 133 2.40 5.05 1.97
CA GLY A 133 1.99 3.82 2.65
C GLY A 133 2.77 2.59 2.16
N LEU A 134 2.91 2.44 0.84
CA LEU A 134 3.70 1.35 0.25
C LEU A 134 5.19 1.46 0.60
N MET A 135 5.74 2.69 0.64
CA MET A 135 7.12 2.90 1.08
C MET A 135 7.31 2.53 2.55
N LEU A 136 6.40 2.95 3.44
CA LEU A 136 6.43 2.63 4.86
C LEU A 136 6.31 1.12 5.11
N MET A 137 5.27 0.49 4.57
CA MET A 137 5.05 -0.95 4.71
C MET A 137 6.20 -1.74 4.09
N GLY A 138 6.71 -1.30 2.93
CA GLY A 138 7.86 -1.89 2.26
C GLY A 138 9.13 -1.82 3.10
N ALA A 139 9.38 -0.68 3.75
CA ALA A 139 10.50 -0.51 4.68
C ALA A 139 10.45 -1.52 5.83
N ILE A 140 9.27 -1.69 6.43
CA ILE A 140 9.05 -2.63 7.55
C ILE A 140 9.30 -4.06 7.10
N VAL A 141 8.66 -4.49 6.02
CA VAL A 141 8.79 -5.85 5.50
C VAL A 141 10.21 -6.12 4.99
N GLY A 142 10.81 -5.15 4.31
CA GLY A 142 12.18 -5.26 3.78
C GLY A 142 13.25 -5.31 4.86
N ALA A 143 13.04 -4.62 5.99
CA ALA A 143 13.95 -4.65 7.13
C ALA A 143 13.92 -5.98 7.90
N TRP A 144 12.89 -6.79 7.72
CA TRP A 144 12.74 -8.03 8.48
C TRP A 144 13.73 -9.09 8.04
N LYS A 145 14.78 -9.27 8.84
CA LYS A 145 15.82 -10.25 8.55
C LYS A 145 15.28 -11.67 8.70
N LYS A 146 15.53 -12.53 7.71
CA LYS A 146 15.45 -13.98 7.89
C LYS A 146 16.35 -14.35 9.07
N LYS A 147 15.78 -14.91 10.15
CA LYS A 147 16.56 -15.79 11.01
C LYS A 147 16.83 -17.04 10.18
N GLY A 148 18.10 -17.26 9.88
CA GLY A 148 18.58 -18.46 9.17
C GLY A 148 18.22 -19.73 9.89
#